data_58a7b10a0492ccffbb7d8a7966a9d262
#
_entry.id   58a7b10a0492ccffbb7d8a7966a9d262
#
_cell.length_a   1.000
_cell.length_b   1.000
_cell.length_c   1.000
_cell.angle_alpha   90.00
_cell.angle_beta   90.00
_cell.angle_gamma   90.00
#
_symmetry.space_group_name_H-M   'P 1'
#
loop_
_entity.id
_entity.type
_entity.pdbx_description
1 polymer ?
#
loop_
_entity_poly.entity_id
_entity_poly.type
_entity_poly.pdbx_seq_one_letter_code
_entity_poly.pdbx_strand_id
1 'polypeptide(L)'
;MPQTDRHKEREIPIEFDFYNTLESLPMNNRCTIIMVSCGNATIKINNHIQTVTSPAILCKSQYDNFQCLEHTHLSAKAFHFDPWYIKACLKFENLEDSIPIDEKYVYDRNMLYMFTKHHGNFQGIFYLTPQQYVHINELMLMIGAETYAQSDDYWTCRIRRMLRQTLNCIFDIYVDQCKLKFYELSENTNPVTTCTDYIHNNYQNDITLSFLCELVHLNRTTLNQRFKQQLNCTCIEYLLHYRLKISQELLSNTNLKIDDIANQCGFKYGSYFNRQFTKCLGISPSEFRKNPTG
;
A
#
# COMPACT_ATOMS: atom_id res chain seq x y z
N MET A 1 -5.44 -8.16 20.61
CA MET A 1 -6.92 -8.00 20.51
C MET A 1 -7.23 -6.93 19.45
N PRO A 2 -8.40 -6.94 18.78
CA PRO A 2 -8.77 -5.85 17.88
C PRO A 2 -8.71 -4.51 18.61
N GLN A 3 -8.34 -3.45 17.88
CA GLN A 3 -8.27 -2.11 18.44
C GLN A 3 -9.68 -1.50 18.54
N THR A 4 -10.07 -1.00 19.71
CA THR A 4 -11.35 -0.29 19.87
C THR A 4 -11.19 1.16 19.39
N ASP A 5 -12.04 1.60 18.48
CA ASP A 5 -12.12 2.99 18.02
C ASP A 5 -12.80 3.85 19.10
N ARG A 6 -12.05 4.76 19.72
CA ARG A 6 -12.53 5.61 20.82
C ARG A 6 -13.58 6.64 20.37
N HIS A 7 -13.62 7.00 19.09
CA HIS A 7 -14.51 8.01 18.55
C HIS A 7 -15.85 7.44 18.08
N LYS A 8 -15.86 6.14 17.64
CA LYS A 8 -17.04 5.52 17.02
C LYS A 8 -17.48 4.23 17.70
N GLU A 9 -16.90 3.91 18.86
CA GLU A 9 -17.23 2.74 19.70
C GLU A 9 -17.35 1.42 18.91
N ARG A 10 -16.44 1.20 17.94
CA ARG A 10 -16.43 0.01 17.10
C ARG A 10 -15.06 -0.68 17.16
N GLU A 11 -15.02 -1.96 16.91
CA GLU A 11 -13.79 -2.70 16.77
C GLU A 11 -13.17 -2.49 15.37
N ILE A 12 -11.88 -2.20 15.33
CA ILE A 12 -11.09 -2.12 14.11
C ILE A 12 -10.16 -3.34 14.10
N PRO A 13 -10.10 -4.12 13.02
CA PRO A 13 -9.39 -5.39 12.97
C PRO A 13 -7.89 -5.19 12.72
N ILE A 14 -7.27 -4.36 13.51
CA ILE A 14 -5.83 -4.07 13.51
C ILE A 14 -5.29 -4.15 14.93
N GLU A 15 -4.00 -4.44 15.02
CA GLU A 15 -3.25 -4.44 16.29
C GLU A 15 -1.80 -4.08 16.00
N PHE A 16 -1.20 -3.25 16.84
CA PHE A 16 0.21 -2.90 16.75
C PHE A 16 0.93 -3.30 18.03
N ASP A 17 2.05 -4.01 17.87
CA ASP A 17 2.92 -4.44 18.95
C ASP A 17 4.31 -3.82 18.74
N PHE A 18 4.71 -2.94 19.67
CA PHE A 18 6.00 -2.27 19.62
C PHE A 18 7.17 -3.17 20.07
N TYR A 19 6.91 -4.21 20.85
CA TYR A 19 7.92 -5.06 21.48
C TYR A 19 7.60 -6.54 21.24
N ASN A 20 7.63 -6.95 19.97
CA ASN A 20 7.34 -8.32 19.60
C ASN A 20 8.57 -9.19 19.80
N THR A 21 8.46 -10.25 20.60
CA THR A 21 9.51 -11.25 20.85
C THR A 21 9.48 -12.41 19.87
N LEU A 22 8.56 -12.42 18.92
CA LEU A 22 8.27 -13.52 18.00
C LEU A 22 7.73 -14.79 18.68
N GLU A 23 7.57 -14.81 20.00
CA GLU A 23 7.12 -16.00 20.75
C GLU A 23 5.59 -16.13 20.77
N SER A 24 4.88 -14.99 20.70
CA SER A 24 3.42 -14.95 20.76
C SER A 24 2.84 -14.13 19.61
N LEU A 25 2.70 -14.74 18.46
CA LEU A 25 1.97 -14.10 17.37
C LEU A 25 0.49 -14.52 17.45
N PRO A 26 -0.45 -13.56 17.37
CA PRO A 26 -1.88 -13.87 17.37
C PRO A 26 -2.21 -14.78 16.19
N MET A 27 -2.84 -15.92 16.49
CA MET A 27 -3.20 -16.96 15.52
C MET A 27 -4.48 -16.65 14.71
N ASN A 28 -5.04 -15.45 14.83
CA ASN A 28 -6.39 -15.16 14.38
C ASN A 28 -6.41 -14.40 13.05
N ASN A 29 -6.98 -14.99 12.03
CA ASN A 29 -7.50 -14.41 10.76
C ASN A 29 -6.82 -13.09 10.30
N ARG A 30 -5.49 -12.96 10.42
CA ARG A 30 -4.78 -11.72 10.13
C ARG A 30 -3.51 -11.95 9.31
N CYS A 31 -3.23 -10.98 8.47
CA CYS A 31 -1.88 -10.74 7.96
C CYS A 31 -1.04 -10.06 9.03
N THR A 32 0.21 -10.45 9.14
CA THR A 32 1.16 -9.87 10.08
C THR A 32 2.41 -9.41 9.37
N ILE A 33 2.77 -8.15 9.54
CA ILE A 33 4.06 -7.58 9.14
C ILE A 33 4.90 -7.49 10.41
N ILE A 34 6.04 -8.17 10.43
CA ILE A 34 6.99 -8.09 11.53
C ILE A 34 8.27 -7.43 11.01
N MET A 35 8.69 -6.37 11.66
CA MET A 35 9.94 -5.70 11.36
C MET A 35 10.97 -6.01 12.43
N VAL A 36 12.02 -6.72 12.06
CA VAL A 36 13.18 -7.00 12.90
C VAL A 36 14.18 -5.86 12.74
N SER A 37 14.31 -5.06 13.78
CA SER A 37 15.15 -3.85 13.79
C SER A 37 16.55 -4.10 14.32
N CYS A 38 16.73 -5.08 15.20
CA CYS A 38 18.02 -5.44 15.81
C CYS A 38 18.04 -6.94 16.14
N GLY A 39 19.24 -7.50 16.19
CA GLY A 39 19.49 -8.89 16.59
C GLY A 39 19.22 -9.91 15.49
N ASN A 40 19.08 -11.15 15.91
CA ASN A 40 18.74 -12.27 15.05
C ASN A 40 17.78 -13.23 15.75
N ALA A 41 17.09 -14.03 14.96
CA ALA A 41 16.22 -15.09 15.47
C ALA A 41 16.27 -16.30 14.52
N THR A 42 16.32 -17.50 15.09
CA THR A 42 16.08 -18.75 14.36
C THR A 42 14.60 -19.07 14.46
N ILE A 43 13.93 -19.09 13.32
CA ILE A 43 12.49 -19.29 13.23
C ILE A 43 12.17 -20.51 12.38
N LYS A 44 11.05 -21.13 12.71
CA LYS A 44 10.43 -22.17 11.89
C LYS A 44 9.13 -21.59 11.31
N ILE A 45 9.07 -21.54 9.99
CA ILE A 45 7.84 -21.21 9.27
C ILE A 45 7.43 -22.44 8.47
N ASN A 46 6.26 -22.99 8.79
CA ASN A 46 5.79 -24.26 8.23
C ASN A 46 6.84 -25.37 8.47
N ASN A 47 7.45 -25.89 7.42
CA ASN A 47 8.48 -26.94 7.51
C ASN A 47 9.92 -26.42 7.32
N HIS A 48 10.10 -25.09 7.17
CA HIS A 48 11.40 -24.48 6.91
C HIS A 48 11.96 -23.83 8.17
N ILE A 49 13.21 -24.15 8.51
CA ILE A 49 13.94 -23.48 9.59
C ILE A 49 14.97 -22.55 8.96
N GLN A 50 14.98 -21.32 9.38
CA GLN A 50 15.96 -20.34 8.89
C GLN A 50 16.26 -19.26 9.93
N THR A 51 17.48 -18.69 9.84
CA THR A 51 17.89 -17.59 10.71
C THR A 51 17.56 -16.26 10.02
N VAL A 52 16.85 -15.40 10.72
CA VAL A 52 16.56 -14.04 10.31
C VAL A 52 17.52 -13.11 11.01
N THR A 53 18.19 -12.25 10.25
CA THR A 53 19.13 -11.25 10.76
C THR A 53 18.61 -9.85 10.41
N SER A 54 18.67 -8.95 11.36
CA SER A 54 18.25 -7.54 11.15
C SER A 54 19.17 -6.81 10.16
N PRO A 55 18.65 -5.82 9.38
CA PRO A 55 17.27 -5.43 9.30
C PRO A 55 16.47 -6.34 8.33
N ALA A 56 15.33 -6.83 8.78
CA ALA A 56 14.48 -7.73 8.00
C ALA A 56 12.99 -7.48 8.26
N ILE A 57 12.16 -7.86 7.27
CA ILE A 57 10.71 -7.93 7.40
C ILE A 57 10.26 -9.36 7.20
N LEU A 58 9.29 -9.77 8.01
CA LEU A 58 8.57 -11.02 7.86
C LEU A 58 7.10 -10.71 7.56
N CYS A 59 6.58 -11.32 6.52
CA CYS A 59 5.17 -11.27 6.16
C CYS A 59 4.58 -12.67 6.35
N LYS A 60 3.65 -12.81 7.29
CA LYS A 60 2.98 -14.09 7.54
C LYS A 60 1.46 -13.94 7.46
N SER A 61 0.81 -15.00 7.05
CA SER A 61 -0.65 -15.15 7.08
C SER A 61 -1.10 -15.97 8.29
N GLN A 62 -2.41 -16.09 8.45
CA GLN A 62 -3.01 -17.00 9.42
C GLN A 62 -2.72 -18.48 9.17
N TYR A 63 -2.38 -18.84 7.92
CA TYR A 63 -2.13 -20.22 7.53
C TYR A 63 -0.71 -20.66 7.82
N ASP A 64 0.19 -19.73 8.15
CA ASP A 64 1.58 -20.05 8.42
C ASP A 64 1.74 -20.57 9.85
N ASN A 65 2.28 -21.79 9.96
CA ASN A 65 2.72 -22.32 11.24
C ASN A 65 4.07 -21.70 11.58
N PHE A 66 4.06 -20.73 12.50
CA PHE A 66 5.22 -19.94 12.87
C PHE A 66 5.65 -20.25 14.30
N GLN A 67 6.95 -20.46 14.48
CA GLN A 67 7.57 -20.68 15.79
C GLN A 67 8.94 -20.01 15.84
N CYS A 68 9.19 -19.21 16.87
CA CYS A 68 10.54 -18.77 17.21
C CYS A 68 11.20 -19.86 18.03
N LEU A 69 12.35 -20.35 17.56
CA LEU A 69 13.11 -21.41 18.24
C LEU A 69 14.12 -20.81 19.22
N GLU A 70 14.81 -19.75 18.80
CA GLU A 70 15.78 -19.02 19.61
C GLU A 70 15.97 -17.60 19.05
N HIS A 71 16.42 -16.68 19.88
CA HIS A 71 16.78 -15.34 19.45
C HIS A 71 17.89 -14.74 20.31
N THR A 72 18.59 -13.75 19.74
CA THR A 72 19.66 -13.02 20.42
C THR A 72 19.53 -11.53 20.17
N HIS A 73 19.45 -10.75 21.26
CA HIS A 73 19.30 -9.27 21.22
C HIS A 73 18.20 -8.78 20.28
N LEU A 74 17.10 -9.55 20.19
CA LEU A 74 16.01 -9.28 19.27
C LEU A 74 15.25 -8.01 19.66
N SER A 75 15.10 -7.10 18.69
CA SER A 75 14.15 -6.01 18.73
C SER A 75 13.29 -6.06 17.48
N ALA A 76 12.01 -6.30 17.68
CA ALA A 76 11.04 -6.37 16.59
C ALA A 76 9.75 -5.63 16.97
N LYS A 77 9.01 -5.20 15.95
CA LYS A 77 7.66 -4.66 16.07
C LYS A 77 6.76 -5.35 15.08
N ALA A 78 5.50 -5.51 15.42
CA ALA A 78 4.54 -6.19 14.57
C ALA A 78 3.27 -5.36 14.34
N PHE A 79 2.73 -5.47 13.14
CA PHE A 79 1.42 -4.93 12.79
C PHE A 79 0.55 -6.05 12.22
N HIS A 80 -0.58 -6.26 12.88
CA HIS A 80 -1.56 -7.27 12.53
C HIS A 80 -2.80 -6.61 11.93
N PHE A 81 -3.27 -7.11 10.81
CA PHE A 81 -4.46 -6.58 10.16
C PHE A 81 -5.25 -7.66 9.43
N ASP A 82 -6.56 -7.52 9.38
CA ASP A 82 -7.42 -8.31 8.50
C ASP A 82 -7.33 -7.75 7.06
N PRO A 83 -7.24 -8.58 6.01
CA PRO A 83 -7.24 -8.12 4.62
C PRO A 83 -8.38 -7.15 4.27
N TRP A 84 -9.58 -7.35 4.83
CA TRP A 84 -10.71 -6.46 4.58
C TRP A 84 -10.49 -5.02 5.08
N TYR A 85 -9.57 -4.83 6.02
CA TYR A 85 -9.20 -3.48 6.46
C TYR A 85 -8.57 -2.64 5.33
N ILE A 86 -7.86 -3.28 4.40
CA ILE A 86 -7.36 -2.61 3.20
C ILE A 86 -8.51 -2.31 2.25
N LYS A 87 -9.36 -3.30 2.00
CA LYS A 87 -10.51 -3.23 1.10
C LYS A 87 -11.58 -4.24 1.54
N ALA A 88 -12.83 -3.77 1.62
CA ALA A 88 -13.93 -4.58 2.15
C ALA A 88 -14.22 -5.89 1.39
N CYS A 89 -13.79 -6.01 0.14
CA CYS A 89 -13.94 -7.22 -0.66
C CYS A 89 -12.81 -8.24 -0.46
N LEU A 90 -11.71 -7.87 0.22
CA LEU A 90 -10.59 -8.78 0.46
C LEU A 90 -10.84 -9.60 1.71
N LYS A 91 -10.89 -10.91 1.54
CA LYS A 91 -10.96 -11.90 2.61
C LYS A 91 -9.92 -12.98 2.35
N PHE A 92 -9.47 -13.67 3.38
CA PHE A 92 -8.49 -14.75 3.20
C PHE A 92 -8.93 -15.78 2.17
N GLU A 93 -10.24 -16.13 2.16
CA GLU A 93 -10.80 -17.11 1.24
C GLU A 93 -10.64 -16.71 -0.23
N ASN A 94 -10.52 -15.41 -0.54
CA ASN A 94 -10.41 -14.92 -1.92
C ASN A 94 -9.03 -14.33 -2.25
N LEU A 95 -8.00 -14.60 -1.45
CA LEU A 95 -6.63 -14.22 -1.76
C LEU A 95 -5.95 -15.17 -2.77
N GLU A 96 -6.51 -16.35 -3.02
CA GLU A 96 -6.02 -17.27 -4.02
C GLU A 96 -6.46 -16.85 -5.43
N ASP A 97 -5.59 -17.07 -6.44
CA ASP A 97 -5.87 -16.70 -7.83
C ASP A 97 -7.04 -17.47 -8.46
N SER A 98 -7.26 -18.70 -7.98
CA SER A 98 -8.34 -19.58 -8.42
C SER A 98 -9.73 -18.99 -8.15
N ILE A 99 -9.84 -18.03 -7.23
CA ILE A 99 -11.12 -17.43 -6.84
C ILE A 99 -11.34 -16.14 -7.63
N PRO A 100 -12.43 -16.06 -8.42
CA PRO A 100 -12.74 -14.85 -9.16
C PRO A 100 -12.92 -13.63 -8.24
N ILE A 101 -12.28 -12.53 -8.59
CA ILE A 101 -12.45 -11.23 -7.94
C ILE A 101 -12.66 -10.18 -9.04
N ASP A 102 -13.40 -9.12 -8.74
CA ASP A 102 -13.57 -7.99 -9.66
C ASP A 102 -12.19 -7.45 -10.08
N GLU A 103 -11.96 -7.29 -11.39
CA GLU A 103 -10.67 -6.86 -11.97
C GLU A 103 -10.09 -5.63 -11.28
N LYS A 104 -10.94 -4.70 -10.84
CA LYS A 104 -10.53 -3.48 -10.13
C LYS A 104 -9.86 -3.74 -8.77
N TYR A 105 -9.93 -4.95 -8.21
CA TYR A 105 -9.34 -5.32 -6.93
C TYR A 105 -8.17 -6.31 -7.06
N VAL A 106 -7.85 -6.73 -8.27
CA VAL A 106 -6.74 -7.68 -8.52
C VAL A 106 -5.42 -7.13 -7.99
N TYR A 107 -5.14 -5.85 -8.19
CA TYR A 107 -3.94 -5.21 -7.65
C TYR A 107 -3.88 -5.25 -6.12
N ASP A 108 -4.99 -4.91 -5.44
CA ASP A 108 -5.07 -4.96 -3.97
C ASP A 108 -4.87 -6.39 -3.44
N ARG A 109 -5.37 -7.40 -4.16
CA ARG A 109 -5.12 -8.82 -3.85
C ARG A 109 -3.66 -9.19 -4.05
N ASN A 110 -3.08 -8.79 -5.17
CA ASN A 110 -1.69 -9.14 -5.52
C ASN A 110 -0.68 -8.56 -4.51
N MET A 111 -0.96 -7.38 -3.94
CA MET A 111 -0.15 -6.83 -2.84
C MET A 111 -0.10 -7.72 -1.61
N LEU A 112 -1.02 -8.67 -1.46
CA LEU A 112 -1.05 -9.61 -0.35
C LEU A 112 -0.36 -10.95 -0.67
N TYR A 113 0.17 -11.14 -1.88
CA TYR A 113 0.86 -12.38 -2.26
C TYR A 113 2.08 -12.68 -1.38
N MET A 114 2.78 -11.67 -0.90
CA MET A 114 3.89 -11.85 0.02
C MET A 114 3.51 -12.55 1.34
N PHE A 115 2.20 -12.58 1.68
CA PHE A 115 1.69 -13.31 2.85
C PHE A 115 1.18 -14.71 2.52
N THR A 116 0.83 -15.00 1.28
CA THR A 116 0.13 -16.25 0.91
C THR A 116 0.88 -17.09 -0.08
N LYS A 117 1.79 -16.49 -0.88
CA LYS A 117 2.54 -17.23 -1.91
C LYS A 117 4.01 -17.33 -1.56
N HIS A 118 4.34 -18.48 -1.01
CA HIS A 118 5.72 -18.85 -0.75
C HIS A 118 6.26 -19.66 -1.94
N HIS A 119 7.40 -19.26 -2.50
CA HIS A 119 7.99 -19.87 -3.70
C HIS A 119 9.41 -20.33 -3.42
N GLY A 120 9.68 -21.60 -3.64
CA GLY A 120 11.03 -22.16 -3.45
C GLY A 120 11.55 -21.93 -2.04
N ASN A 121 12.62 -21.17 -1.91
CA ASN A 121 13.22 -20.82 -0.61
C ASN A 121 12.60 -19.56 0.03
N PHE A 122 11.67 -18.88 -0.66
CA PHE A 122 11.01 -17.70 -0.12
C PHE A 122 9.89 -18.10 0.84
N GLN A 123 10.03 -17.70 2.09
CA GLN A 123 9.08 -18.02 3.18
C GLN A 123 8.53 -16.73 3.85
N GLY A 124 8.29 -15.67 3.04
CA GLY A 124 7.78 -14.40 3.55
C GLY A 124 8.82 -13.53 4.26
N ILE A 125 10.12 -13.78 4.07
CA ILE A 125 11.21 -13.03 4.71
C ILE A 125 11.95 -12.18 3.67
N PHE A 126 12.13 -10.90 4.02
CA PHE A 126 12.81 -9.90 3.20
C PHE A 126 13.95 -9.27 3.98
N TYR A 127 15.15 -9.28 3.42
CA TYR A 127 16.27 -8.50 3.94
C TYR A 127 16.27 -7.12 3.33
N LEU A 128 16.43 -6.10 4.17
CA LEU A 128 16.28 -4.71 3.77
C LEU A 128 17.64 -4.04 3.55
N THR A 129 17.73 -3.21 2.53
CA THR A 129 18.79 -2.21 2.45
C THR A 129 18.61 -1.15 3.54
N PRO A 130 19.67 -0.41 3.94
CA PRO A 130 19.54 0.66 4.94
C PRO A 130 18.48 1.71 4.59
N GLN A 131 18.33 2.06 3.30
CA GLN A 131 17.34 3.03 2.84
C GLN A 131 15.91 2.49 2.96
N GLN A 132 15.68 1.23 2.53
CA GLN A 132 14.38 0.56 2.68
C GLN A 132 14.00 0.44 4.16
N TYR A 133 14.98 0.08 5.01
CA TYR A 133 14.77 -0.02 6.45
C TYR A 133 14.29 1.30 7.05
N VAL A 134 14.98 2.40 6.79
CA VAL A 134 14.62 3.73 7.36
C VAL A 134 13.20 4.09 6.94
N HIS A 135 12.89 4.00 5.64
CA HIS A 135 11.58 4.40 5.13
C HIS A 135 10.43 3.55 5.69
N ILE A 136 10.58 2.22 5.67
CA ILE A 136 9.52 1.32 6.17
C ILE A 136 9.40 1.42 7.69
N ASN A 137 10.52 1.61 8.41
CA ASN A 137 10.50 1.79 9.85
C ASN A 137 9.75 3.07 10.26
N GLU A 138 9.93 4.17 9.54
CA GLU A 138 9.17 5.40 9.76
C GLU A 138 7.67 5.17 9.58
N LEU A 139 7.26 4.51 8.49
CA LEU A 139 5.86 4.17 8.24
C LEU A 139 5.27 3.29 9.36
N MET A 140 6.01 2.27 9.79
CA MET A 140 5.59 1.38 10.88
C MET A 140 5.46 2.13 12.21
N LEU A 141 6.39 3.03 12.53
CA LEU A 141 6.31 3.86 13.74
C LEU A 141 5.11 4.81 13.69
N MET A 142 4.83 5.42 12.53
CA MET A 142 3.66 6.28 12.34
C MET A 142 2.34 5.50 12.50
N ILE A 143 2.27 4.29 11.95
CA ILE A 143 1.12 3.38 12.13
C ILE A 143 0.93 3.08 13.61
N GLY A 144 2.00 2.69 14.32
CA GLY A 144 1.95 2.40 15.75
C GLY A 144 1.50 3.62 16.57
N ALA A 145 2.14 4.77 16.36
CA ALA A 145 1.79 6.00 17.05
C ALA A 145 0.31 6.36 16.85
N GLU A 146 -0.19 6.32 15.62
CA GLU A 146 -1.59 6.64 15.31
C GLU A 146 -2.58 5.59 15.86
N THR A 147 -2.18 4.31 15.91
CA THR A 147 -2.99 3.24 16.50
C THR A 147 -3.28 3.51 17.99
N TYR A 148 -2.30 4.04 18.71
CA TYR A 148 -2.47 4.36 20.13
C TYR A 148 -3.06 5.75 20.38
N ALA A 149 -2.66 6.74 19.59
CA ALA A 149 -3.12 8.12 19.75
C ALA A 149 -4.57 8.29 19.36
N GLN A 150 -5.01 7.65 18.26
CA GLN A 150 -6.35 7.83 17.69
C GLN A 150 -6.73 9.32 17.66
N SER A 151 -5.91 10.12 16.97
CA SER A 151 -5.86 11.58 17.11
C SER A 151 -7.18 12.29 16.80
N ASP A 152 -8.00 11.74 15.92
CA ASP A 152 -9.31 12.25 15.51
C ASP A 152 -10.16 11.16 14.82
N ASP A 153 -11.36 11.47 14.37
CA ASP A 153 -12.29 10.55 13.68
C ASP A 153 -11.75 9.90 12.40
N TYR A 154 -10.64 10.40 11.85
CA TYR A 154 -10.02 9.91 10.59
C TYR A 154 -8.77 9.06 10.81
N TRP A 155 -8.42 8.74 12.07
CA TRP A 155 -7.23 7.97 12.39
C TRP A 155 -7.14 6.64 11.64
N THR A 156 -8.26 5.94 11.47
CA THR A 156 -8.31 4.68 10.72
C THR A 156 -8.00 4.85 9.23
N CYS A 157 -8.40 5.99 8.65
CA CYS A 157 -8.09 6.32 7.25
C CYS A 157 -6.60 6.62 7.07
N ARG A 158 -5.98 7.29 8.05
CA ARG A 158 -4.53 7.55 8.03
C ARG A 158 -3.73 6.26 8.14
N ILE A 159 -4.08 5.37 9.08
CA ILE A 159 -3.43 4.05 9.19
C ILE A 159 -3.59 3.26 7.90
N ARG A 160 -4.78 3.22 7.30
CA ARG A 160 -5.00 2.50 6.04
C ARG A 160 -4.12 3.05 4.91
N ARG A 161 -3.94 4.36 4.82
CA ARG A 161 -3.04 4.99 3.84
C ARG A 161 -1.58 4.58 4.08
N MET A 162 -1.10 4.69 5.32
CA MET A 162 0.27 4.31 5.68
C MET A 162 0.51 2.80 5.48
N LEU A 163 -0.46 1.96 5.84
CA LEU A 163 -0.40 0.53 5.59
C LEU A 163 -0.27 0.22 4.09
N ARG A 164 -1.06 0.86 3.24
CA ARG A 164 -0.95 0.69 1.78
C ARG A 164 0.43 1.11 1.26
N GLN A 165 1.00 2.20 1.76
CA GLN A 165 2.36 2.62 1.42
C GLN A 165 3.40 1.57 1.86
N THR A 166 3.28 1.06 3.08
CA THR A 166 4.16 -0.01 3.61
C THR A 166 4.05 -1.27 2.75
N LEU A 167 2.83 -1.71 2.42
CA LEU A 167 2.59 -2.88 1.59
C LEU A 167 3.16 -2.72 0.18
N ASN A 168 3.03 -1.55 -0.45
CA ASN A 168 3.63 -1.27 -1.75
C ASN A 168 5.16 -1.40 -1.69
N CYS A 169 5.80 -0.79 -0.67
CA CYS A 169 7.25 -0.90 -0.52
C CYS A 169 7.71 -2.35 -0.36
N ILE A 170 6.99 -3.15 0.45
CA ILE A 170 7.34 -4.56 0.65
C ILE A 170 7.05 -5.37 -0.63
N PHE A 171 5.97 -5.07 -1.34
CA PHE A 171 5.62 -5.74 -2.59
C PHE A 171 6.64 -5.49 -3.70
N ASP A 172 7.18 -4.27 -3.81
CA ASP A 172 8.26 -3.95 -4.74
C ASP A 172 9.51 -4.80 -4.43
N ILE A 173 9.85 -4.96 -3.14
CA ILE A 173 10.95 -5.83 -2.71
C ILE A 173 10.64 -7.31 -3.02
N TYR A 174 9.40 -7.75 -2.82
CA TYR A 174 8.95 -9.11 -3.13
C TYR A 174 9.12 -9.43 -4.62
N VAL A 175 8.68 -8.54 -5.49
CA VAL A 175 8.79 -8.69 -6.95
C VAL A 175 10.26 -8.76 -7.36
N ASP A 176 11.11 -7.90 -6.81
CA ASP A 176 12.54 -7.87 -7.12
C ASP A 176 13.28 -9.13 -6.62
N GLN A 177 13.09 -9.50 -5.36
CA GLN A 177 13.80 -10.64 -4.75
C GLN A 177 13.36 -11.99 -5.32
N CYS A 178 12.09 -12.17 -5.61
CA CYS A 178 11.57 -13.39 -6.21
C CYS A 178 11.81 -13.47 -7.71
N LYS A 179 12.40 -12.41 -8.32
CA LYS A 179 12.55 -12.28 -9.78
C LYS A 179 11.24 -12.52 -10.53
N LEU A 180 10.14 -12.21 -9.87
CA LEU A 180 8.82 -12.30 -10.48
C LEU A 180 8.73 -11.18 -11.52
N LYS A 181 8.59 -11.56 -12.78
CA LYS A 181 8.14 -10.59 -13.77
C LYS A 181 6.71 -10.25 -13.37
N PHE A 182 6.42 -8.96 -13.22
CA PHE A 182 5.09 -8.44 -12.89
C PHE A 182 3.97 -9.05 -13.75
N TYR A 183 4.34 -9.65 -14.88
CA TYR A 183 3.50 -10.36 -15.85
C TYR A 183 2.99 -11.71 -15.42
N GLU A 184 3.81 -12.50 -14.71
CA GLU A 184 3.41 -13.84 -14.27
C GLU A 184 2.32 -13.76 -13.20
N LEU A 185 2.23 -12.61 -12.51
CA LEU A 185 1.17 -12.32 -11.55
C LEU A 185 -0.09 -11.74 -12.23
N SER A 186 0.02 -11.32 -13.49
CA SER A 186 -1.02 -10.56 -14.19
C SER A 186 -1.47 -11.20 -15.51
N GLU A 187 -1.28 -12.49 -15.74
CA GLU A 187 -1.67 -13.14 -16.99
C GLU A 187 -3.13 -12.90 -17.42
N ASN A 188 -3.96 -12.32 -16.53
CA ASN A 188 -5.34 -11.95 -16.82
C ASN A 188 -5.70 -10.49 -16.47
N THR A 189 -4.76 -9.61 -16.15
CA THR A 189 -5.13 -8.23 -15.81
C THR A 189 -5.15 -7.32 -17.03
N ASN A 190 -6.27 -6.58 -17.16
CA ASN A 190 -6.42 -5.54 -18.17
C ASN A 190 -5.32 -4.47 -17.96
N PRO A 191 -4.46 -4.17 -18.95
CA PRO A 191 -3.38 -3.17 -18.82
C PRO A 191 -3.85 -1.80 -18.36
N VAL A 192 -5.10 -1.43 -18.65
CA VAL A 192 -5.68 -0.16 -18.20
C VAL A 192 -5.89 -0.21 -16.68
N THR A 193 -6.42 -1.31 -16.15
CA THR A 193 -6.62 -1.49 -14.71
C THR A 193 -5.28 -1.46 -13.97
N THR A 194 -4.27 -2.16 -14.47
CA THR A 194 -2.91 -2.13 -13.87
C THR A 194 -2.34 -0.71 -13.79
N CYS A 195 -2.47 0.07 -14.89
CA CYS A 195 -2.00 1.46 -14.89
C CYS A 195 -2.82 2.36 -13.96
N THR A 196 -4.16 2.21 -13.92
CA THR A 196 -5.00 3.03 -13.02
C THR A 196 -4.71 2.74 -11.56
N ASP A 197 -4.51 1.48 -11.18
CA ASP A 197 -4.18 1.09 -9.82
C ASP A 197 -2.80 1.61 -9.41
N TYR A 198 -1.82 1.52 -10.32
CA TYR A 198 -0.51 2.13 -10.08
C TYR A 198 -0.63 3.66 -9.88
N ILE A 199 -1.41 4.34 -10.73
CA ILE A 199 -1.67 5.78 -10.62
C ILE A 199 -2.31 6.11 -9.27
N HIS A 200 -3.32 5.37 -8.85
CA HIS A 200 -4.04 5.62 -7.59
C HIS A 200 -3.14 5.52 -6.37
N ASN A 201 -2.17 4.62 -6.40
CA ASN A 201 -1.26 4.41 -5.28
C ASN A 201 -0.02 5.32 -5.31
N ASN A 202 0.32 5.87 -6.48
CA ASN A 202 1.58 6.59 -6.69
C ASN A 202 1.40 7.97 -7.31
N TYR A 203 0.18 8.52 -7.41
CA TYR A 203 -0.12 9.77 -8.11
C TYR A 203 0.73 10.97 -7.66
N GLN A 204 1.25 10.94 -6.44
CA GLN A 204 2.12 11.99 -5.89
C GLN A 204 3.53 11.98 -6.54
N ASN A 205 3.95 10.84 -7.07
CA ASN A 205 5.27 10.64 -7.65
C ASN A 205 5.34 11.13 -9.11
N ASP A 206 6.54 11.25 -9.64
CA ASP A 206 6.74 11.59 -11.05
C ASP A 206 6.46 10.38 -11.94
N ILE A 207 5.22 10.26 -12.40
CA ILE A 207 4.76 9.17 -13.27
C ILE A 207 4.84 9.63 -14.72
N THR A 208 5.64 8.92 -15.53
CA THR A 208 5.78 9.19 -16.97
C THR A 208 5.02 8.16 -17.80
N LEU A 209 4.60 8.57 -19.01
CA LEU A 209 3.99 7.63 -19.97
C LEU A 209 4.93 6.48 -20.34
N SER A 210 6.24 6.74 -20.42
CA SER A 210 7.25 5.71 -20.71
C SER A 210 7.27 4.64 -19.63
N PHE A 211 7.27 5.05 -18.36
CA PHE A 211 7.19 4.14 -17.22
C PHE A 211 5.92 3.29 -17.25
N LEU A 212 4.75 3.91 -17.50
CA LEU A 212 3.49 3.15 -17.57
C LEU A 212 3.45 2.19 -18.77
N CYS A 213 4.09 2.53 -19.87
CA CYS A 213 4.28 1.63 -21.01
C CYS A 213 5.16 0.43 -20.64
N GLU A 214 6.25 0.65 -19.92
CA GLU A 214 7.12 -0.41 -19.41
C GLU A 214 6.37 -1.30 -18.41
N LEU A 215 5.61 -0.69 -17.50
CA LEU A 215 4.82 -1.40 -16.49
C LEU A 215 3.86 -2.43 -17.09
N VAL A 216 3.27 -2.16 -18.25
CA VAL A 216 2.30 -3.06 -18.91
C VAL A 216 2.81 -3.60 -20.26
N HIS A 217 4.08 -3.39 -20.61
CA HIS A 217 4.77 -3.79 -21.85
C HIS A 217 3.97 -3.51 -23.14
N LEU A 218 3.35 -2.38 -23.14
CA LEU A 218 2.67 -1.85 -24.32
C LEU A 218 3.42 -0.63 -24.86
N ASN A 219 3.38 -0.45 -26.17
CA ASN A 219 3.80 0.82 -26.73
C ASN A 219 2.80 1.94 -26.40
N ARG A 220 3.24 3.18 -26.52
CA ARG A 220 2.45 4.39 -26.19
C ARG A 220 1.12 4.47 -26.92
N THR A 221 1.11 4.08 -28.19
CA THR A 221 -0.09 4.11 -29.05
C THR A 221 -1.13 3.12 -28.55
N THR A 222 -0.72 1.89 -28.33
CA THR A 222 -1.61 0.81 -27.86
C THR A 222 -2.16 1.09 -26.47
N LEU A 223 -1.32 1.57 -25.54
CA LEU A 223 -1.77 1.91 -24.19
C LEU A 223 -2.81 3.04 -24.21
N ASN A 224 -2.53 4.15 -24.91
CA ASN A 224 -3.47 5.25 -25.01
C ASN A 224 -4.76 4.86 -25.76
N GLN A 225 -4.69 3.98 -26.76
CA GLN A 225 -5.87 3.47 -27.44
C GLN A 225 -6.77 2.68 -26.48
N ARG A 226 -6.21 1.80 -25.66
CA ARG A 226 -6.97 1.04 -24.64
C ARG A 226 -7.57 1.96 -23.58
N PHE A 227 -6.83 2.96 -23.11
CA PHE A 227 -7.35 3.97 -22.18
C PHE A 227 -8.51 4.75 -22.78
N LYS A 228 -8.41 5.19 -24.05
CA LYS A 228 -9.51 5.88 -24.75
C LYS A 228 -10.73 5.00 -24.92
N GLN A 229 -10.57 3.71 -25.23
CA GLN A 229 -11.67 2.76 -25.38
C GLN A 229 -12.42 2.51 -24.07
N GLN A 230 -11.73 2.43 -22.94
CA GLN A 230 -12.32 2.06 -21.65
C GLN A 230 -12.69 3.27 -20.78
N LEU A 231 -11.91 4.34 -20.84
CA LEU A 231 -12.01 5.50 -19.92
C LEU A 231 -12.19 6.84 -20.65
N ASN A 232 -12.31 6.83 -21.99
CA ASN A 232 -12.46 8.03 -22.84
C ASN A 232 -11.37 9.10 -22.68
N CYS A 233 -10.22 8.75 -22.14
CA CYS A 233 -9.08 9.66 -21.97
C CYS A 233 -7.76 8.91 -22.22
N THR A 234 -6.66 9.64 -22.37
CA THR A 234 -5.31 9.06 -22.41
C THR A 234 -4.83 8.71 -21.00
N CYS A 235 -3.79 7.89 -20.91
CA CYS A 235 -3.22 7.47 -19.63
C CYS A 235 -2.75 8.66 -18.78
N ILE A 236 -2.11 9.67 -19.38
CA ILE A 236 -1.64 10.86 -18.67
C ILE A 236 -2.79 11.85 -18.34
N GLU A 237 -3.83 11.92 -19.18
CA GLU A 237 -5.04 12.67 -18.84
C GLU A 237 -5.75 12.03 -17.63
N TYR A 238 -5.79 10.72 -17.55
CA TYR A 238 -6.32 10.01 -16.39
C TYR A 238 -5.55 10.37 -15.10
N LEU A 239 -4.22 10.32 -15.13
CA LEU A 239 -3.38 10.76 -14.00
C LEU A 239 -3.69 12.20 -13.58
N LEU A 240 -3.82 13.11 -14.56
CA LEU A 240 -4.15 14.51 -14.32
C LEU A 240 -5.52 14.64 -13.63
N HIS A 241 -6.55 13.99 -14.16
CA HIS A 241 -7.90 14.03 -13.59
C HIS A 241 -7.94 13.45 -12.18
N TYR A 242 -7.19 12.37 -11.91
CA TYR A 242 -7.11 11.77 -10.59
C TYR A 242 -6.44 12.72 -9.58
N ARG A 243 -5.33 13.36 -9.94
CA ARG A 243 -4.67 14.38 -9.11
C ARG A 243 -5.58 15.56 -8.80
N LEU A 244 -6.33 16.02 -9.80
CA LEU A 244 -7.29 17.10 -9.61
C LEU A 244 -8.44 16.69 -8.69
N LYS A 245 -8.95 15.48 -8.79
CA LYS A 245 -9.97 14.95 -7.89
C LYS A 245 -9.50 14.95 -6.44
N ILE A 246 -8.30 14.42 -6.18
CA ILE A 246 -7.72 14.45 -4.82
C ILE A 246 -7.50 15.88 -4.33
N SER A 247 -7.08 16.81 -5.22
CA SER A 247 -6.90 18.21 -4.85
C SER A 247 -8.22 18.88 -4.45
N GLN A 248 -9.34 18.54 -5.07
CA GLN A 248 -10.67 19.04 -4.67
C GLN A 248 -11.03 18.55 -3.26
N GLU A 249 -10.77 17.27 -2.94
CA GLU A 249 -11.01 16.73 -1.61
C GLU A 249 -10.14 17.43 -0.54
N LEU A 250 -8.88 17.72 -0.85
CA LEU A 250 -8.00 18.46 0.06
C LEU A 250 -8.41 19.92 0.21
N LEU A 251 -8.81 20.59 -0.88
CA LEU A 251 -9.30 21.97 -0.85
C LEU A 251 -10.57 22.13 -0.02
N SER A 252 -11.48 21.13 -0.08
CA SER A 252 -12.75 21.15 0.67
C SER A 252 -12.59 20.82 2.14
N ASN A 253 -11.62 19.94 2.49
CA ASN A 253 -11.54 19.34 3.81
C ASN A 253 -10.34 19.82 4.64
N THR A 254 -9.49 20.71 4.10
CA THR A 254 -8.29 21.19 4.80
C THR A 254 -8.03 22.66 4.60
N ASN A 255 -7.26 23.25 5.53
CA ASN A 255 -6.78 24.63 5.43
C ASN A 255 -5.34 24.73 4.88
N LEU A 256 -4.84 23.66 4.22
CA LEU A 256 -3.49 23.67 3.63
C LEU A 256 -3.36 24.75 2.57
N LYS A 257 -2.18 25.33 2.42
CA LYS A 257 -1.90 26.27 1.34
C LYS A 257 -2.10 25.60 -0.02
N ILE A 258 -2.55 26.36 -1.01
CA ILE A 258 -2.81 25.83 -2.37
C ILE A 258 -1.55 25.19 -2.97
N ASP A 259 -0.37 25.79 -2.74
CA ASP A 259 0.89 25.25 -3.21
C ASP A 259 1.26 23.92 -2.51
N ASP A 260 0.96 23.78 -1.22
CA ASP A 260 1.16 22.54 -0.48
C ASP A 260 0.24 21.42 -1.01
N ILE A 261 -1.03 21.76 -1.31
CA ILE A 261 -1.96 20.82 -1.96
C ILE A 261 -1.47 20.42 -3.34
N ALA A 262 -1.00 21.37 -4.15
CA ALA A 262 -0.43 21.08 -5.46
C ALA A 262 0.74 20.07 -5.35
N ASN A 263 1.67 20.31 -4.43
CA ASN A 263 2.80 19.43 -4.17
C ASN A 263 2.36 18.04 -3.69
N GLN A 264 1.42 17.96 -2.73
CA GLN A 264 0.88 16.69 -2.23
C GLN A 264 0.12 15.90 -3.29
N CYS A 265 -0.44 16.58 -4.29
CA CYS A 265 -1.08 15.94 -5.44
C CYS A 265 -0.11 15.60 -6.58
N GLY A 266 1.19 15.81 -6.39
CA GLY A 266 2.22 15.46 -7.38
C GLY A 266 2.38 16.46 -8.53
N PHE A 267 1.93 17.70 -8.34
CA PHE A 267 2.21 18.79 -9.29
C PHE A 267 3.55 19.45 -8.96
N LYS A 268 4.46 19.43 -9.89
CA LYS A 268 5.81 20.01 -9.74
C LYS A 268 5.81 21.53 -9.58
N TYR A 269 4.81 22.21 -10.16
CA TYR A 269 4.68 23.68 -10.13
C TYR A 269 3.24 24.08 -9.83
N GLY A 270 3.02 24.94 -8.83
CA GLY A 270 1.72 25.48 -8.47
C GLY A 270 1.01 26.25 -9.61
N SER A 271 1.78 26.94 -10.46
CA SER A 271 1.25 27.63 -11.65
C SER A 271 0.64 26.65 -12.67
N TYR A 272 1.27 25.47 -12.85
CA TYR A 272 0.73 24.43 -13.73
C TYR A 272 -0.53 23.81 -13.13
N PHE A 273 -0.52 23.53 -11.82
CA PHE A 273 -1.70 23.07 -11.07
C PHE A 273 -2.88 24.05 -11.26
N ASN A 274 -2.70 25.34 -10.94
CA ASN A 274 -3.74 26.34 -11.05
C ASN A 274 -4.35 26.38 -12.45
N ARG A 275 -3.50 26.35 -13.49
CA ARG A 275 -3.95 26.36 -14.88
C ARG A 275 -4.77 25.12 -15.24
N GLN A 276 -4.31 23.92 -14.84
CA GLN A 276 -5.01 22.66 -15.13
C GLN A 276 -6.32 22.56 -14.34
N PHE A 277 -6.31 22.95 -13.08
CA PHE A 277 -7.50 22.97 -12.22
C PHE A 277 -8.58 23.88 -12.82
N THR A 278 -8.23 25.13 -13.16
CA THR A 278 -9.16 26.08 -13.79
C THR A 278 -9.65 25.60 -15.16
N LYS A 279 -8.75 25.01 -15.96
CA LYS A 279 -9.14 24.44 -17.27
C LYS A 279 -10.16 23.32 -17.16
N CYS A 280 -10.01 22.44 -16.15
CA CYS A 280 -10.87 21.26 -15.99
C CYS A 280 -12.17 21.56 -15.26
N LEU A 281 -12.17 22.52 -14.31
CA LEU A 281 -13.31 22.78 -13.40
C LEU A 281 -13.99 24.14 -13.65
N GLY A 282 -13.41 24.98 -14.51
CA GLY A 282 -13.96 26.29 -14.83
C GLY A 282 -13.72 27.39 -13.79
N ILE A 283 -13.25 27.03 -12.59
CA ILE A 283 -12.98 27.97 -11.47
C ILE A 283 -11.59 27.71 -10.89
N SER A 284 -11.00 28.72 -10.26
CA SER A 284 -9.69 28.59 -9.63
C SER A 284 -9.74 27.76 -8.34
N PRO A 285 -8.62 27.16 -7.89
CA PRO A 285 -8.56 26.47 -6.61
C PRO A 285 -8.98 27.33 -5.41
N SER A 286 -8.67 28.62 -5.46
CA SER A 286 -9.06 29.59 -4.42
C SER A 286 -10.56 29.84 -4.38
N GLU A 287 -11.20 29.92 -5.54
CA GLU A 287 -12.67 30.06 -5.65
C GLU A 287 -13.37 28.77 -5.24
N PHE A 288 -12.85 27.60 -5.69
CA PHE A 288 -13.38 26.31 -5.29
C PHE A 288 -13.36 26.11 -3.78
N ARG A 289 -12.28 26.51 -3.07
CA ARG A 289 -12.20 26.46 -1.61
C ARG A 289 -13.28 27.27 -0.91
N LYS A 290 -13.63 28.44 -1.45
CA LYS A 290 -14.68 29.30 -0.87
C LYS A 290 -16.07 28.73 -1.06
N ASN A 291 -16.31 28.02 -2.16
CA ASN A 291 -17.60 27.43 -2.52
C ASN A 291 -17.38 26.00 -3.04
N PRO A 292 -17.26 24.98 -2.14
CA PRO A 292 -16.95 23.59 -2.52
C PRO A 292 -18.06 22.87 -3.29
N THR A 293 -19.21 23.48 -3.50
CA THR A 293 -20.35 22.91 -4.24
C THR A 293 -20.48 23.58 -5.60
N GLY A 294 -19.68 23.10 -6.55
CA GLY A 294 -19.80 23.42 -7.97
C GLY A 294 -20.08 22.16 -8.76
#